data_93ed53cf13764931723393d74e4e163d
#
_entry.id   93ed53cf13764931723393d74e4e163d
#
_cell.length_a   1.000
_cell.length_b   1.000
_cell.length_c   1.000
_cell.angle_alpha   90.00
_cell.angle_beta   90.00
_cell.angle_gamma   90.00
#
_symmetry.space_group_name_H-M   'P 1'
#
loop_
_entity.id
_entity.type
_entity.pdbx_description
1 polymer ?
#
loop_
_entity_poly.entity_id
_entity_poly.type
_entity_poly.pdbx_seq_one_letter_code
_entity_poly.pdbx_strand_id
1 'polypeptide(L)'
;MSHNTFGHLFRVTTWGESHGPAIGCVVDGTPPGVRFSEAAIQAFLDRRRPGQSRYTTQRQEPDQVRVLSGVVPGEAEGELVATGTPIALEIQNVDQRSKDYSEIAQRYRPGHADITYDIKYGVRDHRGGGRSSARETATRVAAGAIARLIVPGLRVRAALVQIGAIAIDRSRWDWSEVDRNPFFCPDAETAEHWAEHLDAVRKAGSSVGAIVEVIAEGVPAGLGAPVYGKLDADIAAGLMSINAVKGVEIGDGFEAARLSGEDNADEIRIGPDGKPEFLSNHAGGILGGISTGQPVVARFGVKPTSSILTPRRSIDAAGTEVDVMTKGRHDPCVGIRAVPIGEAMVACAIADHYLRHRGQTGRI
;
A
#
# COMPACT_ATOMS: atom_id res chain seq x y z
N MET A 1 19.32 14.21 -3.07
CA MET A 1 17.97 14.77 -2.86
C MET A 1 17.06 13.71 -2.26
N SER A 2 16.21 14.08 -1.31
CA SER A 2 15.11 13.20 -0.85
C SER A 2 14.07 13.06 -1.95
N HIS A 3 13.43 11.89 -2.05
CA HIS A 3 12.41 11.61 -3.05
C HIS A 3 11.12 11.26 -2.30
N ASN A 4 10.31 12.27 -1.99
CA ASN A 4 9.07 12.15 -1.22
C ASN A 4 7.82 12.38 -2.06
N THR A 5 7.95 12.46 -3.38
CA THR A 5 6.87 12.64 -4.33
C THR A 5 6.75 11.41 -5.23
N PHE A 6 5.54 10.88 -5.36
CA PHE A 6 5.15 9.82 -6.28
C PHE A 6 4.24 10.40 -7.39
N GLY A 7 4.32 9.85 -8.60
CA GLY A 7 3.49 10.24 -9.76
C GLY A 7 4.07 11.41 -10.57
N HIS A 8 3.52 11.63 -11.76
CA HIS A 8 3.94 12.67 -12.70
C HIS A 8 2.92 13.80 -12.83
N LEU A 9 1.65 13.48 -13.12
CA LEU A 9 0.54 14.43 -13.19
C LEU A 9 -0.34 14.34 -11.95
N PHE A 10 -0.72 13.14 -11.52
CA PHE A 10 -1.28 12.94 -10.19
C PHE A 10 -0.12 12.71 -9.21
N ARG A 11 0.27 13.76 -8.52
CA ARG A 11 1.46 13.76 -7.66
C ARG A 11 1.07 13.74 -6.19
N VAL A 12 1.71 12.86 -5.44
CA VAL A 12 1.52 12.76 -3.99
C VAL A 12 2.85 13.01 -3.30
N THR A 13 2.98 14.14 -2.61
CA THR A 13 4.14 14.47 -1.78
C THR A 13 3.80 14.24 -0.32
N THR A 14 4.47 13.29 0.35
CA THR A 14 4.23 12.96 1.76
C THR A 14 5.25 13.59 2.69
N TRP A 15 4.82 13.97 3.91
CA TRP A 15 5.65 14.61 4.93
C TRP A 15 5.28 14.12 6.34
N GLY A 16 6.13 14.46 7.31
CA GLY A 16 5.94 14.17 8.74
C GLY A 16 6.51 12.83 9.19
N GLU A 17 6.91 12.75 10.44
CA GLU A 17 7.52 11.59 11.10
C GLU A 17 6.55 10.89 12.03
N SER A 18 6.81 9.60 12.29
CA SER A 18 5.94 8.75 13.13
C SER A 18 5.67 9.31 14.53
N HIS A 19 6.62 10.05 15.10
CA HIS A 19 6.54 10.66 16.43
C HIS A 19 6.66 12.20 16.36
N GLY A 20 6.49 12.79 15.18
CA GLY A 20 6.27 14.22 15.01
C GLY A 20 4.82 14.60 15.37
N PRO A 21 4.47 15.90 15.35
CA PRO A 21 3.13 16.37 15.71
C PRO A 21 2.04 15.83 14.77
N ALA A 22 2.35 15.74 13.49
CA ALA A 22 1.43 15.29 12.45
C ALA A 22 2.18 14.61 11.31
N ILE A 23 1.45 13.89 10.47
CA ILE A 23 1.85 13.46 9.13
C ILE A 23 0.84 14.02 8.13
N GLY A 24 1.23 14.15 6.88
CA GLY A 24 0.32 14.61 5.85
C GLY A 24 0.84 14.35 4.44
N CYS A 25 0.03 14.74 3.49
CA CYS A 25 0.43 14.78 2.09
C CYS A 25 -0.17 15.98 1.36
N VAL A 26 0.47 16.32 0.27
CA VAL A 26 -0.08 17.23 -0.74
C VAL A 26 -0.37 16.40 -1.99
N VAL A 27 -1.63 16.40 -2.42
CA VAL A 27 -2.09 15.79 -3.67
C VAL A 27 -2.23 16.89 -4.70
N ASP A 28 -1.44 16.84 -5.75
CA ASP A 28 -1.44 17.80 -6.84
C ASP A 28 -1.86 17.10 -8.16
N GLY A 29 -2.54 17.83 -9.03
CA GLY A 29 -3.04 17.31 -10.31
C GLY A 29 -4.43 16.66 -10.24
N THR A 30 -5.16 16.79 -9.13
CA THR A 30 -6.57 16.41 -9.10
C THR A 30 -7.36 17.34 -10.01
N PRO A 31 -8.13 16.82 -11.00
CA PRO A 31 -8.95 17.67 -11.87
C PRO A 31 -9.96 18.50 -11.08
N PRO A 32 -10.25 19.75 -11.50
CA PRO A 32 -11.31 20.53 -10.89
C PRO A 32 -12.67 19.85 -11.06
N GLY A 33 -13.55 20.02 -10.05
CA GLY A 33 -14.89 19.44 -10.05
C GLY A 33 -14.98 18.03 -9.46
N VAL A 34 -13.88 17.37 -9.12
CA VAL A 34 -13.91 16.09 -8.37
C VAL A 34 -14.54 16.33 -7.00
N ARG A 35 -15.58 15.56 -6.67
CA ARG A 35 -16.37 15.69 -5.45
C ARG A 35 -16.01 14.58 -4.45
N PHE A 36 -15.81 14.92 -3.19
CA PHE A 36 -15.53 13.99 -2.10
C PHE A 36 -15.86 14.61 -0.73
N SER A 37 -15.62 13.88 0.35
CA SER A 37 -15.73 14.39 1.72
C SER A 37 -14.60 13.85 2.58
N GLU A 38 -14.31 14.50 3.71
CA GLU A 38 -13.38 13.95 4.72
C GLU A 38 -13.85 12.57 5.20
N ALA A 39 -15.16 12.38 5.38
CA ALA A 39 -15.74 11.10 5.76
C ALA A 39 -15.49 9.99 4.74
N ALA A 40 -15.54 10.30 3.45
CA ALA A 40 -15.22 9.34 2.39
C ALA A 40 -13.75 8.92 2.40
N ILE A 41 -12.83 9.86 2.65
CA ILE A 41 -11.39 9.54 2.84
C ILE A 41 -11.19 8.74 4.13
N GLN A 42 -11.88 9.12 5.21
CA GLN A 42 -11.77 8.47 6.52
C GLN A 42 -12.16 7.00 6.46
N ALA A 43 -13.15 6.62 5.68
CA ALA A 43 -13.56 5.23 5.50
C ALA A 43 -12.40 4.33 5.01
N PHE A 44 -11.53 4.82 4.13
CA PHE A 44 -10.33 4.10 3.72
C PHE A 44 -9.25 4.09 4.80
N LEU A 45 -9.07 5.18 5.53
CA LEU A 45 -8.12 5.26 6.64
C LEU A 45 -8.53 4.33 7.78
N ASP A 46 -9.81 4.19 8.06
CA ASP A 46 -10.33 3.29 9.09
C ASP A 46 -9.96 1.82 8.82
N ARG A 47 -9.92 1.40 7.55
CA ARG A 47 -9.44 0.04 7.18
C ARG A 47 -7.94 -0.13 7.41
N ARG A 48 -7.15 0.94 7.41
CA ARG A 48 -5.68 0.92 7.58
C ARG A 48 -5.22 1.16 9.00
N ARG A 49 -5.95 1.94 9.82
CA ARG A 49 -5.50 2.43 11.13
C ARG A 49 -4.99 1.31 12.04
N PRO A 50 -4.06 1.62 12.99
CA PRO A 50 -3.61 0.66 13.98
C PRO A 50 -4.72 0.36 15.01
N GLY A 51 -4.57 -0.75 15.77
CA GLY A 51 -5.46 -1.06 16.88
C GLY A 51 -6.82 -1.66 16.49
N GLN A 52 -6.99 -2.12 15.25
CA GLN A 52 -8.27 -2.70 14.78
C GLN A 52 -8.57 -4.09 15.35
N SER A 53 -7.53 -4.86 15.66
CA SER A 53 -7.67 -6.21 16.19
C SER A 53 -6.49 -6.59 17.09
N ARG A 54 -6.61 -7.72 17.81
CA ARG A 54 -5.51 -8.28 18.60
C ARG A 54 -4.30 -8.72 17.75
N TYR A 55 -4.45 -8.78 16.43
CA TYR A 55 -3.41 -9.19 15.48
C TYR A 55 -2.66 -8.01 14.88
N THR A 56 -3.04 -6.78 15.23
CA THR A 56 -2.35 -5.55 14.84
C THR A 56 -1.72 -4.88 16.06
N THR A 57 -0.89 -3.86 15.83
CA THR A 57 -0.26 -3.10 16.91
C THR A 57 -1.29 -2.52 17.89
N GLN A 58 -0.92 -2.45 19.17
CA GLN A 58 -1.76 -1.86 20.23
C GLN A 58 -1.76 -0.31 20.24
N ARG A 59 -1.04 0.33 19.31
CA ARG A 59 -1.08 1.78 19.14
C ARG A 59 -2.51 2.19 18.75
N GLN A 60 -3.01 3.26 19.36
CA GLN A 60 -4.36 3.80 19.12
C GLN A 60 -4.25 5.14 18.39
N GLU A 61 -4.47 5.14 17.08
CA GLU A 61 -4.50 6.34 16.26
C GLU A 61 -5.83 6.37 15.51
N PRO A 62 -6.64 7.42 15.65
CA PRO A 62 -7.90 7.53 14.91
C PRO A 62 -7.65 7.78 13.41
N ASP A 63 -6.43 8.18 13.05
CA ASP A 63 -6.04 8.59 11.68
C ASP A 63 -7.01 9.62 11.08
N GLN A 64 -7.54 10.53 11.94
CA GLN A 64 -8.51 11.53 11.52
C GLN A 64 -7.89 12.47 10.50
N VAL A 65 -8.43 12.47 9.28
CA VAL A 65 -7.97 13.32 8.20
C VAL A 65 -8.63 14.70 8.27
N ARG A 66 -7.87 15.73 7.91
CA ARG A 66 -8.35 17.10 7.68
C ARG A 66 -7.90 17.56 6.31
N VAL A 67 -8.82 18.14 5.55
CA VAL A 67 -8.53 18.79 4.25
C VAL A 67 -8.28 20.27 4.51
N LEU A 68 -7.08 20.74 4.14
CA LEU A 68 -6.62 22.10 4.48
C LEU A 68 -6.65 23.08 3.30
N SER A 69 -6.65 22.57 2.06
CA SER A 69 -6.61 23.40 0.84
C SER A 69 -7.09 22.64 -0.39
N GLY A 70 -7.19 23.33 -1.52
CA GLY A 70 -7.46 22.76 -2.84
C GLY A 70 -8.93 22.43 -3.09
N VAL A 71 -9.83 22.90 -2.23
CA VAL A 71 -11.27 22.61 -2.28
C VAL A 71 -12.14 23.82 -1.96
N VAL A 72 -13.37 23.77 -2.40
CA VAL A 72 -14.47 24.64 -1.99
C VAL A 72 -15.61 23.78 -1.46
N PRO A 73 -16.54 24.32 -0.61
CA PRO A 73 -17.75 23.60 -0.21
C PRO A 73 -18.59 23.19 -1.43
N GLY A 74 -19.12 21.98 -1.41
CA GLY A 74 -20.09 21.48 -2.38
C GLY A 74 -21.53 21.80 -1.99
N GLU A 75 -22.49 21.15 -2.64
CA GLU A 75 -23.92 21.37 -2.42
C GLU A 75 -24.45 20.56 -1.22
N ALA A 76 -23.92 19.37 -0.99
CA ALA A 76 -24.30 18.53 0.14
C ALA A 76 -23.49 18.88 1.40
N GLU A 77 -24.04 18.62 2.56
CA GLU A 77 -23.36 18.82 3.83
C GLU A 77 -22.05 17.97 3.90
N GLY A 78 -20.94 18.64 4.20
CA GLY A 78 -19.62 18.01 4.25
C GLY A 78 -19.02 17.65 2.90
N GLU A 79 -19.68 17.95 1.80
CA GLU A 79 -19.14 17.77 0.46
C GLU A 79 -18.07 18.82 0.15
N LEU A 80 -16.98 18.37 -0.47
CA LEU A 80 -15.87 19.19 -0.94
C LEU A 80 -15.70 18.99 -2.44
N VAL A 81 -15.44 20.08 -3.16
CA VAL A 81 -15.20 20.07 -4.60
C VAL A 81 -13.79 20.55 -4.88
N ALA A 82 -12.99 19.74 -5.55
CA ALA A 82 -11.63 20.08 -5.93
C ALA A 82 -11.61 21.29 -6.87
N THR A 83 -10.70 22.22 -6.62
CA THR A 83 -10.53 23.44 -7.43
C THR A 83 -9.50 23.29 -8.55
N GLY A 84 -8.75 22.16 -8.58
CA GLY A 84 -7.60 21.96 -9.47
C GLY A 84 -6.29 22.48 -8.90
N THR A 85 -6.31 23.06 -7.68
CA THR A 85 -5.10 23.47 -6.94
C THR A 85 -4.68 22.39 -5.95
N PRO A 86 -3.45 22.41 -5.38
CA PRO A 86 -2.97 21.35 -4.51
C PRO A 86 -3.87 21.13 -3.28
N ILE A 87 -4.26 19.88 -3.06
CA ILE A 87 -5.05 19.44 -1.91
C ILE A 87 -4.08 19.02 -0.80
N ALA A 88 -4.05 19.76 0.30
CA ALA A 88 -3.27 19.41 1.47
C ALA A 88 -4.13 18.61 2.47
N LEU A 89 -3.61 17.45 2.88
CA LEU A 89 -4.22 16.55 3.85
C LEU A 89 -3.31 16.41 5.08
N GLU A 90 -3.89 16.51 6.27
CA GLU A 90 -3.19 16.39 7.54
C GLU A 90 -3.84 15.34 8.44
N ILE A 91 -3.02 14.58 9.16
CA ILE A 91 -3.41 13.59 10.17
C ILE A 91 -2.56 13.83 11.41
N GLN A 92 -3.18 14.16 12.54
CA GLN A 92 -2.49 14.38 13.81
C GLN A 92 -1.98 13.04 14.39
N ASN A 93 -0.82 13.08 15.04
CA ASN A 93 -0.31 11.96 15.83
C ASN A 93 -0.73 12.15 17.30
N VAL A 94 -1.55 11.24 17.82
CA VAL A 94 -2.14 11.39 19.18
C VAL A 94 -1.62 10.36 20.20
N ASP A 95 -1.19 9.16 19.77
CA ASP A 95 -0.67 8.09 20.66
C ASP A 95 0.81 7.79 20.39
N GLN A 96 1.69 8.78 20.51
CA GLN A 96 3.13 8.63 20.41
C GLN A 96 3.76 8.45 21.79
N ARG A 97 4.63 7.42 21.94
CA ARG A 97 5.34 7.11 23.20
C ARG A 97 6.84 7.05 22.95
N SER A 98 7.49 8.21 22.99
CA SER A 98 8.93 8.36 22.69
C SER A 98 9.84 7.58 23.65
N LYS A 99 9.40 7.35 24.90
CA LYS A 99 10.17 6.62 25.92
C LYS A 99 10.46 5.15 25.58
N ASP A 100 9.64 4.55 24.72
CA ASP A 100 9.79 3.14 24.32
C ASP A 100 11.02 2.88 23.41
N TYR A 101 11.71 3.94 22.98
CA TYR A 101 12.78 3.88 21.98
C TYR A 101 14.16 4.32 22.48
N SER A 102 14.36 4.53 23.78
CA SER A 102 15.62 5.03 24.35
C SER A 102 16.82 4.11 24.08
N GLU A 103 16.65 2.79 24.20
CA GLU A 103 17.71 1.82 23.93
C GLU A 103 18.08 1.75 22.43
N ILE A 104 17.09 1.97 21.55
CA ILE A 104 17.27 1.92 20.09
C ILE A 104 17.98 3.17 19.56
N ALA A 105 18.05 4.25 20.35
CA ALA A 105 18.78 5.46 19.98
C ALA A 105 20.24 5.19 19.60
N GLN A 106 20.88 4.26 20.31
CA GLN A 106 22.30 3.92 20.16
C GLN A 106 22.55 2.57 19.47
N ARG A 107 21.50 1.78 19.18
CA ARG A 107 21.62 0.43 18.63
C ARG A 107 20.86 0.29 17.33
N TYR A 108 21.34 -0.56 16.42
CA TYR A 108 20.67 -0.81 15.15
C TYR A 108 19.83 -2.09 15.19
N ARG A 109 18.56 -2.00 14.87
CA ARG A 109 17.69 -3.19 14.75
C ARG A 109 18.06 -3.96 13.48
N PRO A 110 18.41 -5.26 13.57
CA PRO A 110 18.67 -6.08 12.38
C PRO A 110 17.47 -6.10 11.44
N GLY A 111 17.70 -5.85 10.14
CA GLY A 111 16.65 -5.81 9.14
C GLY A 111 15.75 -4.56 9.16
N HIS A 112 15.99 -3.60 10.04
CA HIS A 112 15.35 -2.28 10.04
C HIS A 112 16.20 -1.24 9.30
N ALA A 113 15.63 -0.09 8.97
CA ALA A 113 16.31 0.99 8.25
C ALA A 113 17.25 1.84 9.13
N ASP A 114 17.44 1.50 10.40
CA ASP A 114 18.20 2.31 11.36
C ASP A 114 19.61 2.67 10.84
N ILE A 115 20.40 1.64 10.53
CA ILE A 115 21.80 1.82 10.08
C ILE A 115 21.89 2.52 8.74
N THR A 116 20.97 2.25 7.81
CA THR A 116 20.98 2.87 6.47
C THR A 116 20.65 4.35 6.49
N TYR A 117 19.80 4.79 7.43
CA TYR A 117 19.50 6.21 7.64
C TYR A 117 20.70 6.95 8.24
N ASP A 118 21.38 6.36 9.23
CA ASP A 118 22.58 6.96 9.80
C ASP A 118 23.72 7.05 8.76
N ILE A 119 23.97 5.99 7.99
CA ILE A 119 24.97 6.01 6.91
C ILE A 119 24.63 7.07 5.86
N LYS A 120 23.37 7.22 5.47
CA LYS A 120 22.98 8.12 4.39
C LYS A 120 22.90 9.57 4.83
N TYR A 121 22.29 9.83 5.98
CA TYR A 121 21.93 11.19 6.41
C TYR A 121 22.79 11.70 7.57
N GLY A 122 23.55 10.84 8.25
CA GLY A 122 24.33 11.18 9.45
C GLY A 122 23.46 11.48 10.68
N VAL A 123 22.15 11.40 10.56
CA VAL A 123 21.15 11.64 11.61
C VAL A 123 19.89 10.85 11.32
N ARG A 124 19.28 10.30 12.36
CA ARG A 124 17.98 9.62 12.27
C ARG A 124 17.06 9.98 13.43
N ASP A 125 15.77 9.99 13.19
CA ASP A 125 14.80 9.97 14.27
C ASP A 125 14.61 8.51 14.74
N HIS A 126 15.18 8.18 15.91
CA HIS A 126 15.06 6.86 16.50
C HIS A 126 13.67 6.59 17.07
N ARG A 127 12.86 7.64 17.30
CA ARG A 127 11.49 7.53 17.85
C ARG A 127 10.57 6.93 16.80
N GLY A 128 10.22 5.64 16.96
CA GLY A 128 9.37 4.90 16.04
C GLY A 128 9.89 4.77 14.59
N GLY A 129 11.15 5.14 14.33
CA GLY A 129 11.79 5.03 13.01
C GLY A 129 11.50 6.19 12.06
N GLY A 130 10.94 7.31 12.52
CA GLY A 130 10.72 8.52 11.71
C GLY A 130 9.96 8.23 10.41
N ARG A 131 10.54 8.63 9.26
CA ARG A 131 10.00 8.38 7.92
C ARG A 131 10.07 6.91 7.47
N SER A 132 10.89 6.06 8.08
CA SER A 132 10.92 4.61 7.78
C SER A 132 9.78 3.84 8.42
N SER A 133 8.99 4.48 9.28
CA SER A 133 7.84 3.88 9.95
C SER A 133 6.66 3.70 9.00
N ALA A 134 5.94 2.59 9.15
CA ALA A 134 4.68 2.36 8.43
C ALA A 134 3.57 3.40 8.74
N ARG A 135 3.79 4.30 9.70
CA ARG A 135 2.86 5.40 10.03
C ARG A 135 2.60 6.31 8.83
N GLU A 136 3.65 6.62 8.04
CA GLU A 136 3.55 7.50 6.87
C GLU A 136 2.56 6.99 5.82
N THR A 137 2.30 5.67 5.77
CA THR A 137 1.39 5.08 4.78
C THR A 137 -0.08 5.49 4.95
N ALA A 138 -0.47 6.08 6.09
CA ALA A 138 -1.79 6.68 6.24
C ALA A 138 -2.01 7.80 5.22
N THR A 139 -0.98 8.61 4.96
CA THR A 139 -1.07 9.68 3.96
C THR A 139 -1.23 9.16 2.55
N ARG A 140 -0.63 8.00 2.22
CA ARG A 140 -0.83 7.32 0.92
C ARG A 140 -2.25 6.83 0.75
N VAL A 141 -2.85 6.27 1.82
CA VAL A 141 -4.26 5.82 1.79
C VAL A 141 -5.20 7.00 1.60
N ALA A 142 -4.96 8.13 2.27
CA ALA A 142 -5.73 9.35 2.07
C ALA A 142 -5.65 9.87 0.63
N ALA A 143 -4.46 9.90 0.03
CA ALA A 143 -4.26 10.27 -1.38
C ALA A 143 -4.93 9.27 -2.34
N GLY A 144 -4.82 7.96 -2.05
CA GLY A 144 -5.46 6.90 -2.84
C GLY A 144 -6.98 6.98 -2.85
N ALA A 145 -7.61 7.48 -1.78
CA ALA A 145 -9.05 7.73 -1.74
C ALA A 145 -9.46 8.77 -2.79
N ILE A 146 -8.67 9.84 -2.96
CA ILE A 146 -8.91 10.86 -4.00
C ILE A 146 -8.62 10.29 -5.40
N ALA A 147 -7.52 9.55 -5.55
CA ALA A 147 -7.11 8.95 -6.83
C ALA A 147 -8.21 8.10 -7.48
N ARG A 148 -8.95 7.31 -6.68
CA ARG A 148 -10.06 6.47 -7.16
C ARG A 148 -11.17 7.26 -7.87
N LEU A 149 -11.34 8.53 -7.52
CA LEU A 149 -12.42 9.38 -8.04
C LEU A 149 -12.07 10.00 -9.40
N ILE A 150 -10.82 9.94 -9.83
CA ILE A 150 -10.34 10.54 -11.07
C ILE A 150 -10.68 9.66 -12.28
N VAL A 151 -10.69 8.35 -12.09
CA VAL A 151 -10.92 7.37 -13.16
C VAL A 151 -12.34 6.82 -13.03
N PRO A 152 -13.24 7.13 -13.99
CA PRO A 152 -14.62 6.67 -13.92
C PRO A 152 -14.74 5.14 -13.89
N GLY A 153 -15.51 4.61 -12.94
CA GLY A 153 -15.75 3.17 -12.81
C GLY A 153 -14.59 2.37 -12.20
N LEU A 154 -13.49 3.01 -11.83
CA LEU A 154 -12.36 2.32 -11.20
C LEU A 154 -12.75 1.73 -9.85
N ARG A 155 -12.52 0.43 -9.68
CA ARG A 155 -12.64 -0.28 -8.42
C ARG A 155 -11.32 -0.97 -8.11
N VAL A 156 -10.66 -0.58 -7.04
CA VAL A 156 -9.42 -1.21 -6.57
C VAL A 156 -9.70 -1.90 -5.25
N ARG A 157 -9.50 -3.21 -5.21
CA ARG A 157 -9.66 -4.05 -4.02
C ARG A 157 -8.41 -4.88 -3.81
N ALA A 158 -8.10 -5.17 -2.55
CA ALA A 158 -7.00 -6.07 -2.22
C ALA A 158 -7.41 -7.07 -1.16
N ALA A 159 -6.72 -8.20 -1.14
CA ALA A 159 -6.87 -9.25 -0.15
C ALA A 159 -5.50 -9.78 0.26
N LEU A 160 -5.40 -10.26 1.49
CA LEU A 160 -4.27 -11.05 1.93
C LEU A 160 -4.44 -12.46 1.39
N VAL A 161 -3.43 -12.97 0.67
CA VAL A 161 -3.48 -14.30 0.05
C VAL A 161 -2.52 -15.29 0.68
N GLN A 162 -1.61 -14.82 1.57
CA GLN A 162 -0.70 -15.68 2.29
C GLN A 162 -0.20 -14.99 3.57
N ILE A 163 -0.13 -15.74 4.69
CA ILE A 163 0.61 -15.36 5.91
C ILE A 163 1.62 -16.46 6.23
N GLY A 164 2.91 -16.08 6.28
CA GLY A 164 4.00 -17.05 6.46
C GLY A 164 4.01 -18.09 5.34
N ALA A 165 3.90 -19.37 5.70
CA ALA A 165 3.82 -20.49 4.76
C ALA A 165 2.37 -20.89 4.41
N ILE A 166 1.35 -20.28 5.02
CA ILE A 166 -0.04 -20.64 4.87
C ILE A 166 -0.68 -19.74 3.82
N ALA A 167 -0.90 -20.27 2.61
CA ALA A 167 -1.65 -19.60 1.53
C ALA A 167 -3.13 -19.96 1.60
N ILE A 168 -3.97 -19.09 1.00
CA ILE A 168 -5.40 -19.38 0.79
C ILE A 168 -5.60 -20.52 -0.21
N ASP A 169 -6.77 -21.16 -0.16
CA ASP A 169 -7.26 -21.93 -1.28
C ASP A 169 -8.03 -21.01 -2.24
N ARG A 170 -7.48 -20.82 -3.43
CA ARG A 170 -8.07 -19.92 -4.43
C ARG A 170 -9.44 -20.37 -4.93
N SER A 171 -9.80 -21.67 -4.78
CA SER A 171 -11.12 -22.18 -5.13
C SER A 171 -12.22 -21.69 -4.16
N ARG A 172 -11.84 -21.25 -2.95
CA ARG A 172 -12.73 -20.68 -1.93
C ARG A 172 -12.73 -19.14 -1.88
N TRP A 173 -12.22 -18.48 -2.93
CA TRP A 173 -12.16 -17.03 -2.97
C TRP A 173 -13.55 -16.39 -2.93
N ASP A 174 -13.85 -15.65 -1.87
CA ASP A 174 -15.06 -14.85 -1.72
C ASP A 174 -14.71 -13.42 -1.28
N TRP A 175 -14.98 -12.44 -2.13
CA TRP A 175 -14.77 -11.03 -1.82
C TRP A 175 -15.61 -10.54 -0.63
N SER A 176 -16.75 -11.16 -0.35
CA SER A 176 -17.59 -10.76 0.80
C SER A 176 -16.95 -11.10 2.14
N GLU A 177 -16.00 -12.03 2.19
CA GLU A 177 -15.29 -12.42 3.40
C GLU A 177 -14.15 -11.44 3.77
N VAL A 178 -13.62 -10.68 2.80
CA VAL A 178 -12.45 -9.80 2.99
C VAL A 178 -12.65 -8.81 4.13
N ASP A 179 -13.83 -8.20 4.24
CA ASP A 179 -14.13 -7.23 5.29
C ASP A 179 -14.82 -7.85 6.53
N ARG A 180 -15.05 -9.17 6.55
CA ARG A 180 -15.70 -9.89 7.68
C ARG A 180 -14.72 -10.47 8.68
N ASN A 181 -13.44 -10.55 8.34
CA ASN A 181 -12.41 -11.08 9.22
C ASN A 181 -11.29 -10.04 9.41
N PRO A 182 -10.48 -10.17 10.48
CA PRO A 182 -9.46 -9.16 10.81
C PRO A 182 -8.22 -9.22 9.92
N PHE A 183 -8.18 -10.07 8.90
CA PHE A 183 -7.03 -10.34 8.06
C PHE A 183 -7.19 -9.83 6.63
N PHE A 184 -8.36 -9.35 6.22
CA PHE A 184 -8.70 -9.13 4.81
C PHE A 184 -8.51 -10.41 3.97
N CYS A 185 -8.83 -11.56 4.55
CA CYS A 185 -8.73 -12.86 3.91
C CYS A 185 -9.98 -13.13 3.07
N PRO A 186 -9.87 -13.56 1.81
CA PRO A 186 -11.02 -13.94 0.99
C PRO A 186 -11.48 -15.40 1.21
N ASP A 187 -10.81 -16.15 2.10
CA ASP A 187 -11.07 -17.55 2.42
C ASP A 187 -11.30 -17.69 3.92
N ALA A 188 -12.55 -17.89 4.33
CA ALA A 188 -12.96 -17.95 5.73
C ALA A 188 -12.24 -19.05 6.52
N GLU A 189 -12.05 -20.23 5.92
CA GLU A 189 -11.35 -21.36 6.56
C GLU A 189 -9.87 -21.03 6.80
N THR A 190 -9.20 -20.46 5.80
CA THR A 190 -7.80 -20.03 5.97
C THR A 190 -7.67 -18.90 6.99
N ALA A 191 -8.66 -18.02 7.12
CA ALA A 191 -8.64 -16.96 8.13
C ALA A 191 -8.60 -17.54 9.57
N GLU A 192 -9.28 -18.64 9.84
CA GLU A 192 -9.21 -19.35 11.14
C GLU A 192 -7.80 -19.91 11.40
N HIS A 193 -7.20 -20.55 10.42
CA HIS A 193 -5.82 -21.07 10.51
C HIS A 193 -4.79 -19.93 10.73
N TRP A 194 -4.99 -18.77 10.09
CA TRP A 194 -4.14 -17.60 10.31
C TRP A 194 -4.29 -17.03 11.72
N ALA A 195 -5.49 -17.09 12.30
CA ALA A 195 -5.71 -16.65 13.68
C ALA A 195 -4.86 -17.47 14.67
N GLU A 196 -4.88 -18.81 14.56
CA GLU A 196 -4.09 -19.72 15.39
C GLU A 196 -2.59 -19.50 15.17
N HIS A 197 -2.14 -19.41 13.92
CA HIS A 197 -0.75 -19.18 13.55
C HIS A 197 -0.21 -17.86 14.13
N LEU A 198 -0.95 -16.77 13.99
CA LEU A 198 -0.53 -15.45 14.49
C LEU A 198 -0.55 -15.39 16.02
N ASP A 199 -1.45 -16.10 16.70
CA ASP A 199 -1.42 -16.23 18.16
C ASP A 199 -0.17 -16.97 18.62
N ALA A 200 0.26 -18.01 17.91
CA ALA A 200 1.52 -18.72 18.18
C ALA A 200 2.75 -17.81 17.93
N VAL A 201 2.79 -17.11 16.82
CA VAL A 201 3.87 -16.15 16.47
C VAL A 201 3.98 -15.06 17.53
N ARG A 202 2.85 -14.49 17.98
CA ARG A 202 2.81 -13.45 19.02
C ARG A 202 3.30 -13.99 20.36
N LYS A 203 2.89 -15.19 20.78
CA LYS A 203 3.35 -15.82 22.01
C LYS A 203 4.85 -16.09 21.99
N ALA A 204 5.41 -16.42 20.82
CA ALA A 204 6.85 -16.61 20.63
C ALA A 204 7.63 -15.27 20.60
N GLY A 205 6.96 -14.12 20.67
CA GLY A 205 7.60 -12.80 20.55
C GLY A 205 8.24 -12.54 19.18
N SER A 206 7.74 -13.21 18.14
CA SER A 206 8.25 -13.18 16.78
C SER A 206 7.31 -12.41 15.84
N SER A 207 7.60 -12.44 14.55
CA SER A 207 6.81 -11.86 13.47
C SER A 207 6.83 -12.72 12.22
N VAL A 208 5.88 -12.52 11.33
CA VAL A 208 5.74 -13.27 10.08
C VAL A 208 5.43 -12.33 8.92
N GLY A 209 5.87 -12.73 7.71
CA GLY A 209 5.58 -12.01 6.47
C GLY A 209 4.24 -12.39 5.86
N ALA A 210 3.90 -11.73 4.74
CA ALA A 210 2.64 -11.97 4.05
C ALA A 210 2.74 -11.63 2.56
N ILE A 211 1.76 -12.11 1.78
CA ILE A 211 1.54 -11.70 0.39
C ILE A 211 0.15 -11.07 0.29
N VAL A 212 0.11 -9.91 -0.33
CA VAL A 212 -1.11 -9.17 -0.66
C VAL A 212 -1.33 -9.22 -2.17
N GLU A 213 -2.55 -9.48 -2.60
CA GLU A 213 -2.96 -9.36 -4.00
C GLU A 213 -3.92 -8.16 -4.16
N VAL A 214 -3.66 -7.34 -5.16
CA VAL A 214 -4.46 -6.16 -5.52
C VAL A 214 -5.06 -6.38 -6.89
N ILE A 215 -6.37 -6.18 -7.01
CA ILE A 215 -7.10 -6.27 -8.28
C ILE A 215 -7.76 -4.92 -8.54
N ALA A 216 -7.46 -4.32 -9.70
CA ALA A 216 -8.10 -3.10 -10.17
C ALA A 216 -8.98 -3.40 -11.38
N GLU A 217 -10.28 -3.22 -11.21
CA GLU A 217 -11.33 -3.38 -12.22
C GLU A 217 -11.75 -2.02 -12.76
N GLY A 218 -12.28 -1.96 -13.99
CA GLY A 218 -12.69 -0.71 -14.63
C GLY A 218 -11.50 0.15 -15.08
N VAL A 219 -10.33 -0.44 -15.23
CA VAL A 219 -9.16 0.25 -15.79
C VAL A 219 -9.35 0.43 -17.29
N PRO A 220 -9.38 1.67 -17.83
CA PRO A 220 -9.50 1.88 -19.26
C PRO A 220 -8.34 1.22 -20.02
N ALA A 221 -8.62 0.68 -21.21
CA ALA A 221 -7.57 0.23 -22.10
C ALA A 221 -6.73 1.41 -22.61
N GLY A 222 -5.43 1.20 -22.78
CA GLY A 222 -4.51 2.20 -23.34
C GLY A 222 -3.71 3.00 -22.32
N LEU A 223 -3.84 2.74 -21.02
CA LEU A 223 -3.04 3.41 -19.98
C LEU A 223 -1.62 2.81 -19.93
N GLY A 224 -0.62 3.66 -19.97
CA GLY A 224 0.79 3.29 -19.99
C GLY A 224 1.49 3.88 -21.22
N ALA A 225 2.79 4.10 -21.11
CA ALA A 225 3.61 4.69 -22.17
C ALA A 225 4.96 3.95 -22.27
N PRO A 226 5.13 3.01 -23.21
CA PRO A 226 6.45 2.44 -23.47
C PRO A 226 7.42 3.54 -23.93
N VAL A 227 8.75 3.43 -23.72
CA VAL A 227 9.45 2.24 -23.19
C VAL A 227 9.55 2.27 -21.66
N TYR A 228 9.73 3.42 -21.02
CA TYR A 228 10.05 3.55 -19.59
C TYR A 228 8.86 3.96 -18.71
N GLY A 229 7.80 4.52 -19.29
CA GLY A 229 6.56 4.89 -18.58
C GLY A 229 5.51 3.79 -18.63
N LYS A 230 5.91 2.53 -18.47
CA LYS A 230 4.98 1.40 -18.45
C LYS A 230 4.10 1.41 -17.21
N LEU A 231 2.84 1.04 -17.35
CA LEU A 231 1.90 0.96 -16.23
C LEU A 231 2.33 -0.09 -15.18
N ASP A 232 2.79 -1.27 -15.62
CA ASP A 232 3.30 -2.31 -14.73
C ASP A 232 4.53 -1.87 -13.94
N ALA A 233 5.45 -1.14 -14.58
CA ALA A 233 6.65 -0.61 -13.94
C ALA A 233 6.30 0.42 -12.84
N ASP A 234 5.38 1.35 -13.12
CA ASP A 234 4.97 2.38 -12.15
C ASP A 234 4.13 1.79 -11.01
N ILE A 235 3.27 0.79 -11.29
CA ILE A 235 2.58 0.01 -10.25
C ILE A 235 3.60 -0.74 -9.38
N ALA A 236 4.57 -1.44 -9.99
CA ALA A 236 5.59 -2.17 -9.25
C ALA A 236 6.45 -1.22 -8.39
N ALA A 237 6.85 -0.06 -8.91
CA ALA A 237 7.57 0.96 -8.14
C ALA A 237 6.74 1.51 -6.97
N GLY A 238 5.45 1.77 -7.19
CA GLY A 238 4.51 2.19 -6.16
C GLY A 238 4.39 1.17 -5.02
N LEU A 239 4.17 -0.09 -5.35
CA LEU A 239 4.05 -1.19 -4.39
C LEU A 239 5.39 -1.49 -3.68
N MET A 240 6.51 -1.50 -4.41
CA MET A 240 7.85 -1.69 -3.84
C MET A 240 8.24 -0.58 -2.87
N SER A 241 7.69 0.63 -3.03
CA SER A 241 7.93 1.76 -2.13
C SER A 241 7.25 1.61 -0.77
N ILE A 242 6.31 0.69 -0.61
CA ILE A 242 5.63 0.42 0.68
C ILE A 242 6.65 -0.19 1.65
N ASN A 243 6.62 0.29 2.90
CA ASN A 243 7.52 -0.20 3.96
C ASN A 243 7.43 -1.72 4.09
N ALA A 244 8.58 -2.38 4.21
CA ALA A 244 8.75 -3.83 4.33
C ALA A 244 8.43 -4.66 3.06
N VAL A 245 8.01 -4.08 1.97
CA VAL A 245 7.85 -4.81 0.69
C VAL A 245 9.21 -5.21 0.14
N LYS A 246 9.30 -6.45 -0.40
CA LYS A 246 10.55 -7.06 -0.92
C LYS A 246 10.39 -7.73 -2.28
N GLY A 247 9.18 -7.84 -2.78
CA GLY A 247 8.90 -8.39 -4.10
C GLY A 247 7.56 -7.90 -4.61
N VAL A 248 7.45 -7.75 -5.93
CA VAL A 248 6.21 -7.40 -6.64
C VAL A 248 6.10 -8.29 -7.86
N GLU A 249 4.90 -8.74 -8.14
CA GLU A 249 4.53 -9.51 -9.34
C GLU A 249 3.34 -8.83 -10.02
N ILE A 250 3.31 -8.91 -11.36
CA ILE A 250 2.17 -8.47 -12.18
C ILE A 250 1.64 -9.69 -12.91
N GLY A 251 0.32 -9.89 -12.90
CA GLY A 251 -0.32 -11.10 -13.46
C GLY A 251 0.20 -12.36 -12.79
N ASP A 252 0.59 -13.35 -13.57
CA ASP A 252 1.16 -14.60 -13.06
C ASP A 252 2.56 -14.43 -12.44
N GLY A 253 3.22 -13.28 -12.71
CA GLY A 253 4.51 -12.97 -12.09
C GLY A 253 5.58 -14.02 -12.41
N PHE A 254 6.23 -14.56 -11.37
CA PHE A 254 7.27 -15.58 -11.54
C PHE A 254 6.75 -16.94 -12.03
N GLU A 255 5.45 -17.23 -11.86
CA GLU A 255 4.85 -18.47 -12.38
C GLU A 255 4.87 -18.50 -13.92
N ALA A 256 4.72 -17.33 -14.58
CA ALA A 256 4.83 -17.22 -16.04
C ALA A 256 6.13 -17.81 -16.60
N ALA A 257 7.24 -17.79 -15.82
CA ALA A 257 8.52 -18.38 -16.24
C ALA A 257 8.52 -19.93 -16.32
N ARG A 258 7.48 -20.57 -15.77
CA ARG A 258 7.29 -22.03 -15.79
C ARG A 258 6.35 -22.50 -16.90
N LEU A 259 5.57 -21.58 -17.46
CA LEU A 259 4.61 -21.86 -18.51
C LEU A 259 5.28 -21.98 -19.87
N SER A 260 4.69 -22.78 -20.74
CA SER A 260 5.01 -22.75 -22.18
C SER A 260 4.45 -21.46 -22.82
N GLY A 261 4.88 -21.15 -24.04
CA GLY A 261 4.35 -20.00 -24.78
C GLY A 261 2.85 -20.13 -25.04
N GLU A 262 2.38 -21.35 -25.29
CA GLU A 262 0.96 -21.67 -25.50
C GLU A 262 0.14 -21.53 -24.22
N ASP A 263 0.66 -22.00 -23.08
CA ASP A 263 -0.04 -21.95 -21.80
C ASP A 263 -0.08 -20.51 -21.23
N ASN A 264 0.91 -19.68 -21.55
CA ASN A 264 0.97 -18.29 -21.10
C ASN A 264 0.26 -17.31 -22.04
N ALA A 265 -0.26 -17.77 -23.19
CA ALA A 265 -0.90 -16.89 -24.16
C ALA A 265 -2.28 -16.44 -23.68
N ASP A 266 -2.48 -15.14 -23.53
CA ASP A 266 -3.81 -14.54 -23.35
C ASP A 266 -4.51 -14.48 -24.71
N GLU A 267 -5.16 -15.59 -25.13
CA GLU A 267 -5.86 -15.67 -26.41
C GLU A 267 -6.97 -14.64 -26.52
N ILE A 268 -7.21 -14.13 -27.73
CA ILE A 268 -8.22 -13.11 -28.01
C ILE A 268 -9.25 -13.64 -29.02
N ARG A 269 -10.52 -13.37 -28.75
CA ARG A 269 -11.66 -13.64 -29.65
C ARG A 269 -12.51 -12.38 -29.80
N ILE A 270 -13.45 -12.42 -30.70
CA ILE A 270 -14.49 -11.41 -30.81
C ILE A 270 -15.62 -11.82 -29.86
N GLY A 271 -15.90 -11.00 -28.88
CA GLY A 271 -16.99 -11.19 -27.93
C GLY A 271 -18.37 -10.94 -28.53
N PRO A 272 -19.45 -11.23 -27.79
CA PRO A 272 -20.82 -11.05 -28.25
C PRO A 272 -21.18 -9.60 -28.60
N ASP A 273 -20.49 -8.63 -28.04
CA ASP A 273 -20.65 -7.19 -28.30
C ASP A 273 -19.81 -6.69 -29.49
N GLY A 274 -19.12 -7.59 -30.19
CA GLY A 274 -18.24 -7.28 -31.32
C GLY A 274 -16.89 -6.69 -30.94
N LYS A 275 -16.54 -6.69 -29.63
CA LYS A 275 -15.24 -6.21 -29.14
C LYS A 275 -14.29 -7.35 -28.84
N PRO A 276 -12.97 -7.05 -28.75
CA PRO A 276 -12.00 -8.04 -28.30
C PRO A 276 -12.35 -8.53 -26.88
N GLU A 277 -12.35 -9.86 -26.72
CA GLU A 277 -12.51 -10.57 -25.44
C GLU A 277 -11.26 -11.45 -25.24
N PHE A 278 -10.60 -11.28 -24.09
CA PHE A 278 -9.47 -12.07 -23.68
C PHE A 278 -9.97 -13.32 -22.93
N LEU A 279 -9.43 -14.49 -23.27
CA LEU A 279 -9.86 -15.78 -22.71
C LEU A 279 -9.14 -16.11 -21.39
N SER A 280 -8.03 -15.43 -21.11
CA SER A 280 -7.25 -15.53 -19.88
C SER A 280 -6.67 -14.17 -19.50
N ASN A 281 -5.95 -14.07 -18.38
CA ASN A 281 -5.33 -12.85 -17.92
C ASN A 281 -3.98 -13.11 -17.24
N HIS A 282 -3.13 -13.91 -17.87
CA HIS A 282 -1.77 -14.25 -17.40
C HIS A 282 -0.88 -13.01 -17.27
N ALA A 283 -1.04 -12.06 -18.19
CA ALA A 283 -0.31 -10.79 -18.19
C ALA A 283 -0.83 -9.79 -17.15
N GLY A 284 -1.91 -10.11 -16.42
CA GLY A 284 -2.46 -9.24 -15.37
C GLY A 284 -3.02 -7.92 -15.89
N GLY A 285 -3.66 -7.92 -17.08
CA GLY A 285 -4.32 -6.76 -17.66
C GLY A 285 -3.38 -5.75 -18.33
N ILE A 286 -2.10 -6.09 -18.51
CA ILE A 286 -1.09 -5.18 -19.07
C ILE A 286 -0.24 -5.91 -20.11
N LEU A 287 -0.27 -5.45 -21.35
CA LEU A 287 0.55 -5.97 -22.45
C LEU A 287 1.47 -4.86 -22.99
N GLY A 288 2.76 -5.14 -23.06
CA GLY A 288 3.75 -4.17 -23.51
C GLY A 288 3.82 -2.90 -22.64
N GLY A 289 3.37 -2.98 -21.39
CA GLY A 289 3.30 -1.85 -20.45
C GLY A 289 2.05 -0.98 -20.60
N ILE A 290 1.06 -1.44 -21.39
CA ILE A 290 -0.19 -0.72 -21.68
C ILE A 290 -1.38 -1.57 -21.20
N SER A 291 -2.35 -0.96 -20.52
CA SER A 291 -3.55 -1.66 -20.04
C SER A 291 -4.42 -2.16 -21.20
N THR A 292 -4.96 -3.38 -21.05
CA THR A 292 -5.83 -4.03 -22.04
C THR A 292 -7.31 -3.74 -21.85
N GLY A 293 -7.70 -3.20 -20.68
CA GLY A 293 -9.11 -3.12 -20.24
C GLY A 293 -9.55 -4.29 -19.36
N GLN A 294 -8.74 -5.36 -19.26
CA GLN A 294 -8.95 -6.42 -18.28
C GLN A 294 -8.63 -5.92 -16.87
N PRO A 295 -9.03 -6.66 -15.81
CA PRO A 295 -8.57 -6.38 -14.46
C PRO A 295 -7.05 -6.36 -14.38
N VAL A 296 -6.50 -5.30 -13.79
CA VAL A 296 -5.07 -5.24 -13.49
C VAL A 296 -4.82 -5.97 -12.18
N VAL A 297 -3.94 -6.97 -12.23
CA VAL A 297 -3.61 -7.85 -11.10
C VAL A 297 -2.15 -7.66 -10.70
N ALA A 298 -1.91 -7.31 -9.44
CA ALA A 298 -0.58 -7.19 -8.87
C ALA A 298 -0.51 -7.88 -7.51
N ARG A 299 0.63 -8.51 -7.20
CA ARG A 299 0.92 -9.09 -5.89
C ARG A 299 2.19 -8.49 -5.32
N PHE A 300 2.26 -8.40 -3.98
CA PHE A 300 3.49 -7.97 -3.34
C PHE A 300 3.74 -8.69 -2.03
N GLY A 301 5.01 -9.02 -1.80
CA GLY A 301 5.50 -9.71 -0.63
C GLY A 301 6.02 -8.75 0.43
N VAL A 302 5.47 -8.86 1.64
CA VAL A 302 5.82 -8.07 2.81
C VAL A 302 6.66 -8.92 3.76
N LYS A 303 7.89 -8.50 4.06
CA LYS A 303 8.76 -9.23 4.99
C LYS A 303 8.24 -9.15 6.43
N PRO A 304 8.65 -10.08 7.33
CA PRO A 304 8.40 -9.97 8.77
C PRO A 304 8.90 -8.64 9.33
N THR A 305 8.22 -8.09 10.33
CA THR A 305 8.72 -6.90 11.03
C THR A 305 10.03 -7.21 11.76
N SER A 306 10.95 -6.26 11.73
CA SER A 306 12.26 -6.39 12.37
C SER A 306 12.23 -6.20 13.89
N SER A 307 11.13 -5.68 14.42
CA SER A 307 10.96 -5.39 15.84
C SER A 307 10.35 -6.60 16.53
N ILE A 308 11.19 -7.46 17.10
CA ILE A 308 10.81 -8.71 17.77
C ILE A 308 11.39 -8.79 19.19
N LEU A 309 10.77 -9.62 20.03
CA LEU A 309 11.20 -9.85 21.42
C LEU A 309 12.31 -10.90 21.55
N THR A 310 12.69 -11.56 20.45
CA THR A 310 13.81 -12.50 20.43
C THR A 310 15.12 -11.74 20.21
N PRO A 311 16.13 -11.87 21.07
CA PRO A 311 17.42 -11.21 20.89
C PRO A 311 18.08 -11.57 19.55
N ARG A 312 18.69 -10.60 18.90
CA ARG A 312 19.42 -10.76 17.62
C ARG A 312 20.74 -9.99 17.69
N ARG A 313 21.78 -10.58 17.13
CA ARG A 313 23.10 -9.94 17.02
C ARG A 313 23.03 -8.70 16.17
N SER A 314 23.69 -7.65 16.61
CA SER A 314 23.76 -6.35 15.95
C SER A 314 25.03 -5.59 16.37
N ILE A 315 25.08 -4.31 16.00
CA ILE A 315 26.09 -3.36 16.48
C ILE A 315 25.41 -2.10 17.02
N ASP A 316 26.12 -1.39 17.88
CA ASP A 316 25.74 -0.04 18.28
C ASP A 316 26.33 1.03 17.34
N ALA A 317 26.03 2.29 17.60
CA ALA A 317 26.51 3.44 16.82
C ALA A 317 28.04 3.65 16.95
N ALA A 318 28.69 3.07 17.95
CA ALA A 318 30.14 3.10 18.12
C ALA A 318 30.84 1.92 17.41
N GLY A 319 30.08 1.01 16.79
CA GLY A 319 30.62 -0.19 16.12
C GLY A 319 30.86 -1.37 17.05
N THR A 320 30.35 -1.35 18.28
CA THR A 320 30.49 -2.45 19.24
C THR A 320 29.41 -3.51 18.97
N GLU A 321 29.78 -4.80 19.01
CA GLU A 321 28.83 -5.91 18.91
C GLU A 321 27.92 -5.95 20.13
N VAL A 322 26.61 -6.04 19.88
CA VAL A 322 25.55 -6.06 20.89
C VAL A 322 24.42 -6.99 20.49
N ASP A 323 23.69 -7.49 21.47
CA ASP A 323 22.39 -8.11 21.23
C ASP A 323 21.27 -7.05 21.32
N VAL A 324 20.35 -7.10 20.36
CA VAL A 324 19.19 -6.19 20.29
C VAL A 324 17.90 -6.99 20.39
N MET A 325 17.06 -6.58 21.32
CA MET A 325 15.69 -7.06 21.48
C MET A 325 14.77 -5.82 21.48
N THR A 326 13.79 -5.78 20.61
CA THR A 326 12.91 -4.61 20.50
C THR A 326 11.64 -4.82 21.30
N LYS A 327 11.57 -4.17 22.46
CA LYS A 327 10.32 -4.06 23.22
C LYS A 327 9.44 -2.98 22.58
N GLY A 328 8.13 -3.17 22.57
CA GLY A 328 7.20 -2.17 22.04
C GLY A 328 5.94 -2.77 21.42
N ARG A 329 5.10 -1.89 20.88
CA ARG A 329 3.81 -2.24 20.27
C ARG A 329 3.99 -2.45 18.77
N HIS A 330 4.33 -3.66 18.34
CA HIS A 330 4.58 -4.00 16.93
C HIS A 330 3.52 -4.94 16.40
N ASP A 331 3.26 -4.85 15.09
CA ASP A 331 2.39 -5.79 14.39
C ASP A 331 3.09 -7.16 14.30
N PRO A 332 2.46 -8.28 14.69
CA PRO A 332 3.02 -9.61 14.42
C PRO A 332 3.06 -9.93 12.93
N CYS A 333 2.14 -9.35 12.14
CA CYS A 333 2.14 -9.38 10.69
C CYS A 333 1.72 -8.01 10.13
N VAL A 334 2.69 -7.26 9.59
CA VAL A 334 2.42 -5.92 9.04
C VAL A 334 1.66 -5.99 7.70
N GLY A 335 1.60 -7.18 7.07
CA GLY A 335 0.87 -7.43 5.83
C GLY A 335 -0.62 -7.13 5.93
N ILE A 336 -1.25 -7.34 7.09
CA ILE A 336 -2.67 -7.01 7.32
C ILE A 336 -2.93 -5.54 6.98
N ARG A 337 -2.09 -4.64 7.49
CA ARG A 337 -2.22 -3.20 7.24
C ARG A 337 -1.75 -2.78 5.85
N ALA A 338 -0.98 -3.63 5.17
CA ALA A 338 -0.51 -3.37 3.81
C ALA A 338 -1.61 -3.50 2.75
N VAL A 339 -2.72 -4.19 3.05
CA VAL A 339 -3.85 -4.37 2.12
C VAL A 339 -4.39 -3.01 1.62
N PRO A 340 -4.93 -2.12 2.46
CA PRO A 340 -5.44 -0.82 2.00
C PRO A 340 -4.34 0.10 1.46
N ILE A 341 -3.07 -0.12 1.81
CA ILE A 341 -1.95 0.67 1.27
C ILE A 341 -1.67 0.24 -0.17
N GLY A 342 -1.68 -1.07 -0.45
CA GLY A 342 -1.55 -1.61 -1.81
C GLY A 342 -2.65 -1.09 -2.74
N GLU A 343 -3.90 -1.13 -2.28
CA GLU A 343 -5.04 -0.54 -2.98
C GLU A 343 -4.79 0.93 -3.34
N ALA A 344 -4.32 1.71 -2.37
CA ALA A 344 -4.07 3.15 -2.55
C ALA A 344 -2.96 3.43 -3.57
N MET A 345 -1.85 2.69 -3.51
CA MET A 345 -0.72 2.89 -4.43
C MET A 345 -1.08 2.52 -5.87
N VAL A 346 -1.84 1.42 -6.06
CA VAL A 346 -2.35 1.04 -7.39
C VAL A 346 -3.32 2.09 -7.92
N ALA A 347 -4.23 2.60 -7.09
CA ALA A 347 -5.14 3.67 -7.49
C ALA A 347 -4.39 4.96 -7.89
N CYS A 348 -3.35 5.36 -7.14
CA CYS A 348 -2.51 6.52 -7.48
C CYS A 348 -1.79 6.33 -8.81
N ALA A 349 -1.21 5.15 -9.07
CA ALA A 349 -0.54 4.86 -10.33
C ALA A 349 -1.52 4.91 -11.51
N ILE A 350 -2.69 4.28 -11.38
CA ILE A 350 -3.72 4.29 -12.45
C ILE A 350 -4.23 5.70 -12.70
N ALA A 351 -4.49 6.50 -11.66
CA ALA A 351 -4.93 7.89 -11.81
C ALA A 351 -3.88 8.75 -12.53
N ASP A 352 -2.60 8.60 -12.20
CA ASP A 352 -1.50 9.28 -12.89
C ASP A 352 -1.45 8.92 -14.38
N HIS A 353 -1.49 7.63 -14.69
CA HIS A 353 -1.50 7.15 -16.08
C HIS A 353 -2.75 7.57 -16.85
N TYR A 354 -3.90 7.64 -16.21
CA TYR A 354 -5.13 8.12 -16.81
C TYR A 354 -5.02 9.60 -17.23
N LEU A 355 -4.48 10.45 -16.36
CA LEU A 355 -4.26 11.87 -16.70
C LEU A 355 -3.20 12.03 -17.78
N ARG A 356 -2.13 11.25 -17.74
CA ARG A 356 -1.08 11.23 -18.79
C ARG A 356 -1.65 10.80 -20.12
N HIS A 357 -2.47 9.74 -20.17
CA HIS A 357 -3.13 9.26 -21.36
C HIS A 357 -4.02 10.35 -21.98
N ARG A 358 -4.86 11.02 -21.18
CA ARG A 358 -5.68 12.14 -21.64
C ARG A 358 -4.84 13.28 -22.22
N GLY A 359 -3.75 13.64 -21.55
CA GLY A 359 -2.83 14.68 -22.03
C GLY A 359 -2.12 14.33 -23.33
N GLN A 360 -1.79 13.06 -23.54
CA GLN A 360 -1.08 12.57 -24.72
C GLN A 360 -1.98 12.32 -25.92
N THR A 361 -3.15 11.74 -25.72
CA THR A 361 -4.01 11.27 -26.80
C THR A 361 -5.21 12.17 -27.09
N GLY A 362 -5.59 13.03 -26.14
CA GLY A 362 -6.84 13.81 -26.19
C GLY A 362 -8.10 12.94 -26.08
N ARG A 363 -7.96 11.65 -25.73
CA ARG A 363 -9.08 10.69 -25.59
C ARG A 363 -9.36 10.45 -24.10
N ILE A 364 -10.61 10.13 -23.80
CA ILE A 364 -11.10 9.79 -22.47
C ILE A 364 -11.51 8.32 -22.48
#